data_045dac6f7e2b1aa4392510c309fc72fa
#
_entry.id   045dac6f7e2b1aa4392510c309fc72fa
#
_cell.length_a   1.000
_cell.length_b   1.000
_cell.length_c   1.000
_cell.angle_alpha   90.00
_cell.angle_beta   90.00
_cell.angle_gamma   90.00
#
_symmetry.space_group_name_H-M   'P 1'
#
loop_
_entity.id
_entity.type
_entity.pdbx_description
1 polymer ?
#
loop_
_entity_poly.entity_id
_entity_poly.type
_entity_poly.pdbx_seq_one_letter_code
_entity_poly.pdbx_strand_id
1 'polypeptide(L)'
;MQTPEQFIIVELKRIIEMQAQEISMLRAEIAGLKQRLEKLETKKNSGNSSIPPSKDENRPNRTSSLREKSERKVGGQPGHEGNTLEMTEYPDEVVDHHACFCPDCGKDVSHLPLELSGKRQVIEIPPIKQIVTEHRVYRCRCSCGKVVESDFPQGVDYPVSYGPNMESLVGYLSVRQHLPFKRLQEVMHDIFRAPISEGGLHCLLNRLANKGKQAYEIIRQVVMNSPVIGTDETGMKVNGKIHWFWTWQSKRATYIAASPNRGTATITDHTEGISDESVLVHDCWKAHFQTPVGLHQLCTAHLVRELKYLEELYKVAWPVRFRLMLYEAQELKKRYSPAEYFYPNHARSFLENELNKLLIEMIEPEQKELVAFQKRIVKYRDHLFTFLYHPAVPPHNNDSERAIRNIKIKQKISGQFKVMGSAENFAILRSIIDTSIKNGQNVLAALNVIASH
;
A
#
# COMPACT_ATOMS: atom_id res chain seq x y z
N MET A 1 -57.52 57.47 -28.20
CA MET A 1 -57.21 57.72 -26.76
C MET A 1 -57.53 56.44 -26.02
N GLN A 2 -56.56 55.88 -25.32
CA GLN A 2 -56.81 54.71 -24.49
C GLN A 2 -57.69 55.12 -23.28
N THR A 3 -58.63 54.29 -22.92
CA THR A 3 -59.44 54.57 -21.74
C THR A 3 -58.62 54.44 -20.47
N PRO A 4 -58.95 55.12 -19.37
CA PRO A 4 -58.20 55.00 -18.11
C PRO A 4 -58.12 53.53 -17.61
N GLU A 5 -59.11 52.71 -17.87
CA GLU A 5 -59.15 51.29 -17.55
C GLU A 5 -58.11 50.49 -18.34
N GLN A 6 -57.93 50.80 -19.63
CA GLN A 6 -56.89 50.16 -20.48
C GLN A 6 -55.48 50.49 -20.02
N PHE A 7 -55.26 51.71 -19.53
CA PHE A 7 -53.96 52.11 -18.97
C PHE A 7 -53.64 51.36 -17.64
N ILE A 8 -54.64 51.22 -16.78
CA ILE A 8 -54.48 50.46 -15.51
C ILE A 8 -54.18 48.97 -15.80
N ILE A 9 -54.85 48.37 -16.79
CA ILE A 9 -54.58 46.97 -17.18
C ILE A 9 -53.16 46.78 -17.70
N VAL A 10 -52.64 47.72 -18.49
CA VAL A 10 -51.28 47.65 -19.01
C VAL A 10 -50.27 47.76 -17.87
N GLU A 11 -50.46 48.70 -16.91
CA GLU A 11 -49.56 48.87 -15.81
C GLU A 11 -49.61 47.64 -14.83
N LEU A 12 -50.78 47.08 -14.60
CA LEU A 12 -50.90 45.85 -13.79
C LEU A 12 -50.20 44.67 -14.47
N LYS A 13 -50.31 44.52 -15.77
CA LYS A 13 -49.55 43.47 -16.53
C LYS A 13 -48.04 43.68 -16.36
N ARG A 14 -47.54 44.88 -16.50
CA ARG A 14 -46.11 45.21 -16.30
C ARG A 14 -45.64 44.89 -14.90
N ILE A 15 -46.43 45.22 -13.85
CA ILE A 15 -46.12 44.87 -12.48
C ILE A 15 -46.05 43.36 -12.29
N ILE A 16 -47.02 42.61 -12.82
CA ILE A 16 -47.06 41.14 -12.80
C ILE A 16 -45.82 40.56 -13.46
N GLU A 17 -45.41 41.03 -14.61
CA GLU A 17 -44.19 40.60 -15.33
C GLU A 17 -42.92 40.90 -14.50
N MET A 18 -42.82 42.07 -13.90
CA MET A 18 -41.69 42.39 -13.01
C MET A 18 -41.65 41.49 -11.79
N GLN A 19 -42.78 41.26 -11.12
CA GLN A 19 -42.86 40.34 -10.02
C GLN A 19 -42.57 38.89 -10.40
N ALA A 20 -43.01 38.44 -11.55
CA ALA A 20 -42.67 37.11 -12.04
C ALA A 20 -41.13 36.93 -12.31
N GLN A 21 -40.47 37.97 -12.85
CA GLN A 21 -39.01 37.98 -13.01
C GLN A 21 -38.30 37.94 -11.66
N GLU A 22 -38.73 38.78 -10.68
CA GLU A 22 -38.15 38.81 -9.33
C GLU A 22 -38.32 37.47 -8.61
N ILE A 23 -39.50 36.87 -8.66
CA ILE A 23 -39.76 35.53 -8.11
C ILE A 23 -38.83 34.48 -8.75
N SER A 24 -38.61 34.57 -10.08
CA SER A 24 -37.70 33.67 -10.78
C SER A 24 -36.24 33.82 -10.29
N MET A 25 -35.78 35.06 -10.12
CA MET A 25 -34.45 35.36 -9.58
C MET A 25 -34.29 34.86 -8.14
N LEU A 26 -35.25 35.12 -7.25
CA LEU A 26 -35.23 34.66 -5.88
C LEU A 26 -35.24 33.13 -5.78
N ARG A 27 -36.01 32.45 -6.62
CA ARG A 27 -35.99 30.97 -6.69
C ARG A 27 -34.61 30.43 -7.08
N ALA A 28 -33.92 31.05 -8.05
CA ALA A 28 -32.57 30.67 -8.45
C ALA A 28 -31.57 30.91 -7.31
N GLU A 29 -31.70 32.03 -6.58
CA GLU A 29 -30.85 32.32 -5.43
C GLU A 29 -31.07 31.32 -4.29
N ILE A 30 -32.32 31.03 -3.92
CA ILE A 30 -32.68 30.00 -2.94
C ILE A 30 -32.13 28.64 -3.33
N ALA A 31 -32.22 28.24 -4.60
CA ALA A 31 -31.63 27.00 -5.08
C ALA A 31 -30.10 26.97 -4.91
N GLY A 32 -29.44 28.08 -5.23
CA GLY A 32 -27.99 28.25 -5.00
C GLY A 32 -27.58 28.19 -3.52
N LEU A 33 -28.36 28.81 -2.63
CA LEU A 33 -28.12 28.78 -1.19
C LEU A 33 -28.35 27.39 -0.61
N LYS A 34 -29.41 26.66 -1.02
CA LYS A 34 -29.66 25.28 -0.62
C LYS A 34 -28.49 24.38 -1.02
N GLN A 35 -28.00 24.48 -2.24
CA GLN A 35 -26.87 23.70 -2.71
C GLN A 35 -25.58 23.99 -1.89
N ARG A 36 -25.35 25.25 -1.54
CA ARG A 36 -24.22 25.62 -0.67
C ARG A 36 -24.36 25.03 0.73
N LEU A 37 -25.57 25.03 1.30
CA LEU A 37 -25.86 24.44 2.61
C LEU A 37 -25.63 22.92 2.59
N GLU A 38 -26.17 22.21 1.60
CA GLU A 38 -25.95 20.77 1.42
C GLU A 38 -24.46 20.41 1.32
N LYS A 39 -23.66 21.21 0.61
CA LYS A 39 -22.20 21.02 0.54
C LYS A 39 -21.50 21.21 1.89
N LEU A 40 -21.97 22.14 2.72
CA LEU A 40 -21.41 22.38 4.06
C LEU A 40 -21.79 21.26 5.03
N GLU A 41 -22.98 20.70 4.90
CA GLU A 41 -23.48 19.60 5.72
C GLU A 41 -22.89 18.24 5.30
N THR A 42 -22.72 18.01 3.99
CA THR A 42 -22.18 16.77 3.46
C THR A 42 -20.66 16.79 3.47
N LYS A 43 -20.07 16.28 4.56
CA LYS A 43 -18.62 16.26 4.74
C LYS A 43 -17.99 15.08 4.03
N LYS A 44 -16.91 15.35 3.28
CA LYS A 44 -16.07 14.27 2.72
C LYS A 44 -15.33 13.55 3.83
N ASN A 45 -15.34 12.22 3.77
CA ASN A 45 -14.64 11.35 4.71
C ASN A 45 -13.99 10.17 3.95
N SER A 46 -13.26 9.31 4.62
CA SER A 46 -12.58 8.17 4.01
C SER A 46 -13.53 7.08 3.50
N GLY A 47 -14.81 7.13 3.82
CA GLY A 47 -15.83 6.19 3.36
C GLY A 47 -16.52 6.63 2.07
N ASN A 48 -16.57 7.95 1.81
CA ASN A 48 -17.26 8.55 0.66
C ASN A 48 -16.35 9.38 -0.26
N SER A 49 -15.04 9.31 -0.07
CA SER A 49 -14.06 10.05 -0.89
C SER A 49 -12.71 9.34 -0.92
N SER A 50 -11.79 9.87 -1.72
CA SER A 50 -10.39 9.40 -1.76
C SER A 50 -9.53 9.91 -0.60
N ILE A 51 -10.11 10.57 0.41
CA ILE A 51 -9.38 11.02 1.60
C ILE A 51 -8.87 9.77 2.35
N PRO A 52 -7.55 9.65 2.55
CA PRO A 52 -7.05 8.52 3.31
C PRO A 52 -7.49 8.60 4.78
N PRO A 53 -7.80 7.48 5.46
CA PRO A 53 -8.29 7.46 6.84
C PRO A 53 -7.43 8.23 7.84
N SER A 54 -6.16 8.45 7.50
CA SER A 54 -5.21 9.20 8.33
C SER A 54 -5.34 10.73 8.25
N LYS A 55 -6.02 11.25 7.22
CA LYS A 55 -6.30 12.67 7.00
C LYS A 55 -7.79 13.00 7.11
N ASP A 56 -8.58 12.03 7.51
CA ASP A 56 -10.02 12.15 7.62
C ASP A 56 -10.40 12.78 8.96
N GLU A 57 -10.57 14.08 8.96
CA GLU A 57 -11.01 14.87 10.14
C GLU A 57 -12.47 14.58 10.49
N ASN A 58 -13.26 14.08 9.55
CA ASN A 58 -14.68 13.76 9.72
C ASN A 58 -14.92 12.26 9.94
N ARG A 59 -13.87 11.51 10.23
CA ARG A 59 -13.97 10.08 10.49
C ARG A 59 -14.78 9.83 11.76
N PRO A 60 -15.87 9.05 11.70
CA PRO A 60 -16.59 8.66 12.92
C PRO A 60 -15.59 8.02 13.89
N ASN A 61 -15.64 8.44 15.15
CA ASN A 61 -14.83 7.82 16.20
C ASN A 61 -15.17 6.33 16.28
N ARG A 62 -14.38 5.50 15.61
CA ARG A 62 -14.47 4.04 15.73
C ARG A 62 -13.72 3.63 16.99
N THR A 63 -14.42 3.52 18.08
CA THR A 63 -13.92 2.91 19.34
C THR A 63 -13.90 1.39 19.27
N SER A 64 -14.46 0.80 18.21
CA SER A 64 -14.54 -0.66 18.02
C SER A 64 -13.59 -1.18 16.94
N SER A 65 -13.12 -2.41 17.12
CA SER A 65 -12.42 -3.21 16.11
C SER A 65 -13.17 -3.18 14.77
N LEU A 66 -12.44 -3.26 13.64
CA LEU A 66 -13.01 -3.44 12.30
C LEU A 66 -13.74 -4.80 12.14
N ARG A 67 -13.64 -5.68 13.13
CA ARG A 67 -14.39 -6.93 13.16
C ARG A 67 -15.85 -6.61 13.45
N GLU A 68 -16.73 -7.04 12.59
CA GLU A 68 -18.16 -7.06 12.86
C GLU A 68 -18.39 -7.85 14.16
N LYS A 69 -19.34 -7.37 14.99
CA LYS A 69 -19.77 -8.14 16.16
C LYS A 69 -20.32 -9.48 15.66
N SER A 70 -19.58 -10.53 15.87
CA SER A 70 -20.03 -11.87 15.56
C SER A 70 -20.61 -12.46 16.85
N GLU A 71 -21.69 -13.22 16.75
CA GLU A 71 -22.26 -14.00 17.85
C GLU A 71 -21.39 -15.20 18.22
N ARG A 72 -20.26 -15.38 17.54
CA ARG A 72 -19.32 -16.46 17.79
C ARG A 72 -18.58 -16.23 19.08
N LYS A 73 -18.42 -17.29 19.88
CA LYS A 73 -17.65 -17.25 21.13
C LYS A 73 -16.19 -16.86 20.85
N VAL A 74 -15.58 -16.17 21.81
CA VAL A 74 -14.16 -15.81 21.75
C VAL A 74 -13.33 -17.11 21.83
N GLY A 75 -12.39 -17.32 20.91
CA GLY A 75 -11.54 -18.50 20.85
C GLY A 75 -11.69 -19.28 19.53
N GLY A 76 -11.10 -20.48 19.49
CA GLY A 76 -11.20 -21.37 18.34
C GLY A 76 -12.65 -21.81 18.09
N GLN A 77 -13.09 -21.72 16.83
CA GLN A 77 -14.43 -22.17 16.44
C GLN A 77 -14.44 -23.69 16.23
N PRO A 78 -15.61 -24.36 16.28
CA PRO A 78 -15.71 -25.78 15.94
C PRO A 78 -15.10 -26.04 14.55
N GLY A 79 -14.19 -27.00 14.45
CA GLY A 79 -13.46 -27.32 13.21
C GLY A 79 -12.18 -26.47 12.96
N HIS A 80 -11.80 -25.57 13.89
CA HIS A 80 -10.52 -24.90 13.82
C HIS A 80 -9.41 -25.87 14.29
N GLU A 81 -8.48 -26.18 13.39
CA GLU A 81 -7.25 -26.88 13.75
C GLU A 81 -6.42 -25.97 14.66
N GLY A 82 -6.28 -26.38 15.94
CA GLY A 82 -5.48 -25.64 16.90
C GLY A 82 -3.99 -25.76 16.58
N ASN A 83 -3.29 -24.65 16.45
CA ASN A 83 -1.82 -24.65 16.47
C ASN A 83 -1.35 -24.77 17.91
N THR A 84 -1.05 -25.99 18.34
CA THR A 84 -0.45 -26.29 19.64
C THR A 84 1.07 -26.41 19.47
N LEU A 85 1.84 -25.92 20.43
CA LEU A 85 3.28 -26.16 20.46
C LEU A 85 3.53 -27.66 20.57
N GLU A 86 4.22 -28.24 19.60
CA GLU A 86 4.60 -29.64 19.58
C GLU A 86 6.02 -29.82 20.14
N MET A 87 6.27 -30.94 20.82
CA MET A 87 7.61 -31.29 21.26
C MET A 87 8.46 -31.67 20.04
N THR A 88 9.73 -31.24 20.03
CA THR A 88 10.71 -31.74 19.04
C THR A 88 11.16 -33.15 19.44
N GLU A 89 11.41 -33.98 18.43
CA GLU A 89 12.02 -35.33 18.65
C GLU A 89 13.51 -35.20 18.96
N TYR A 90 14.14 -34.12 18.56
CA TYR A 90 15.59 -33.90 18.70
C TYR A 90 15.83 -32.58 19.48
N PRO A 91 15.77 -32.64 20.85
CA PRO A 91 16.11 -31.49 21.68
C PRO A 91 17.63 -31.23 21.65
N ASP A 92 18.02 -29.95 21.74
CA ASP A 92 19.45 -29.56 21.75
C ASP A 92 20.14 -30.02 23.07
N GLU A 93 19.41 -30.09 24.16
CA GLU A 93 19.90 -30.51 25.49
C GLU A 93 18.85 -31.37 26.19
N VAL A 94 19.33 -32.41 26.87
CA VAL A 94 18.49 -33.28 27.75
C VAL A 94 19.03 -33.20 29.18
N VAL A 95 18.14 -32.83 30.10
CA VAL A 95 18.45 -32.77 31.53
C VAL A 95 17.60 -33.77 32.26
N ASP A 96 18.25 -34.80 32.84
CA ASP A 96 17.59 -35.83 33.63
C ASP A 96 17.48 -35.42 35.09
N HIS A 97 16.27 -35.53 35.64
CA HIS A 97 15.98 -35.23 37.03
C HIS A 97 15.66 -36.55 37.79
N HIS A 98 16.54 -36.92 38.71
CA HIS A 98 16.39 -38.13 39.49
C HIS A 98 16.05 -37.78 40.93
N ALA A 99 15.15 -38.58 41.54
CA ALA A 99 14.91 -38.54 42.97
C ALA A 99 16.06 -39.24 43.69
N CYS A 100 16.70 -38.55 44.61
CA CYS A 100 17.80 -39.15 45.39
C CYS A 100 17.32 -39.84 46.66
N PHE A 101 16.18 -39.41 47.26
CA PHE A 101 15.66 -39.93 48.51
C PHE A 101 14.14 -40.19 48.42
N CYS A 102 13.71 -41.22 49.11
CA CYS A 102 12.29 -41.51 49.27
C CYS A 102 11.65 -40.47 50.20
N PRO A 103 10.56 -39.76 49.77
CA PRO A 103 9.95 -38.71 50.57
C PRO A 103 9.27 -39.22 51.86
N ASP A 104 8.87 -40.51 51.91
CA ASP A 104 8.17 -41.10 53.04
C ASP A 104 9.11 -41.69 54.12
N CYS A 105 10.21 -42.33 53.69
CA CYS A 105 11.09 -43.05 54.63
C CYS A 105 12.54 -42.57 54.67
N GLY A 106 12.92 -41.54 53.80
CA GLY A 106 14.23 -40.91 53.75
C GLY A 106 15.36 -41.80 53.18
N LYS A 107 15.07 -43.03 52.72
CA LYS A 107 16.11 -43.92 52.18
C LYS A 107 16.63 -43.41 50.85
N ASP A 108 17.94 -43.56 50.62
CA ASP A 108 18.59 -43.27 49.32
C ASP A 108 18.06 -44.25 48.26
N VAL A 109 17.51 -43.67 47.17
CA VAL A 109 16.93 -44.41 46.04
C VAL A 109 17.71 -44.16 44.75
N SER A 110 18.85 -43.44 44.81
CA SER A 110 19.63 -43.05 43.64
C SER A 110 20.20 -44.24 42.83
N HIS A 111 20.28 -45.40 43.45
CA HIS A 111 20.81 -46.64 42.87
C HIS A 111 19.70 -47.56 42.29
N LEU A 112 18.43 -47.21 42.44
CA LEU A 112 17.31 -48.01 41.92
C LEU A 112 17.12 -47.82 40.42
N PRO A 113 16.61 -48.85 39.71
CA PRO A 113 16.27 -48.68 38.29
C PRO A 113 15.29 -47.52 38.05
N LEU A 114 15.56 -46.73 37.02
CA LEU A 114 14.76 -45.58 36.68
C LEU A 114 13.83 -45.89 35.49
N GLU A 115 12.60 -45.43 35.58
CA GLU A 115 11.64 -45.45 34.50
C GLU A 115 11.22 -44.03 34.17
N LEU A 116 11.21 -43.69 32.86
CA LEU A 116 10.82 -42.37 32.40
C LEU A 116 9.31 -42.17 32.62
N SER A 117 8.93 -41.37 33.60
CA SER A 117 7.52 -41.10 33.93
C SER A 117 6.92 -39.95 33.09
N GLY A 118 7.73 -39.09 32.50
CA GLY A 118 7.28 -37.98 31.65
C GLY A 118 8.40 -37.13 31.16
N LYS A 119 8.13 -36.36 30.08
CA LYS A 119 9.06 -35.37 29.51
C LYS A 119 8.35 -34.08 29.26
N ARG A 120 9.05 -32.98 29.39
CA ARG A 120 8.61 -31.64 29.07
C ARG A 120 9.75 -30.89 28.40
N GLN A 121 9.44 -29.99 27.47
CA GLN A 121 10.45 -29.20 26.76
C GLN A 121 10.22 -27.71 27.03
N VAL A 122 11.29 -26.97 27.21
CA VAL A 122 11.33 -25.54 27.36
C VAL A 122 12.13 -24.99 26.16
N ILE A 123 11.52 -24.10 25.39
CA ILE A 123 12.16 -23.48 24.22
C ILE A 123 12.68 -22.13 24.67
N GLU A 124 14.00 -21.89 24.51
CA GLU A 124 14.68 -20.66 24.92
C GLU A 124 15.50 -20.11 23.76
N ILE A 125 15.74 -18.80 23.76
CA ILE A 125 16.65 -18.14 22.83
C ILE A 125 17.95 -17.83 23.59
N PRO A 126 19.09 -18.39 23.17
CA PRO A 126 20.38 -18.09 23.82
C PRO A 126 20.76 -16.62 23.60
N PRO A 127 21.58 -16.03 24.51
CA PRO A 127 22.08 -14.67 24.33
C PRO A 127 22.83 -14.52 23.01
N ILE A 128 22.40 -13.54 22.20
CA ILE A 128 23.03 -13.26 20.91
C ILE A 128 24.40 -12.62 21.15
N LYS A 129 25.44 -13.18 20.54
CA LYS A 129 26.82 -12.66 20.59
C LYS A 129 27.26 -12.19 19.22
N GLN A 130 27.97 -11.06 19.17
CA GLN A 130 28.67 -10.63 17.97
C GLN A 130 29.89 -11.54 17.73
N ILE A 131 30.17 -11.78 16.45
CA ILE A 131 31.41 -12.44 16.02
C ILE A 131 32.31 -11.32 15.45
N VAL A 132 33.48 -11.13 16.03
CA VAL A 132 34.48 -10.18 15.54
C VAL A 132 35.58 -10.99 14.85
N THR A 133 35.73 -10.76 13.54
CA THR A 133 36.81 -11.37 12.74
C THR A 133 37.90 -10.33 12.48
N GLU A 134 39.11 -10.61 12.85
CA GLU A 134 40.29 -9.75 12.57
C GLU A 134 40.97 -10.27 11.32
N HIS A 135 41.06 -9.44 10.29
CA HIS A 135 41.84 -9.72 9.09
C HIS A 135 43.20 -9.07 9.18
N ARG A 136 44.26 -9.86 8.98
CA ARG A 136 45.64 -9.41 9.03
C ARG A 136 46.31 -9.62 7.68
N VAL A 137 46.90 -8.58 7.14
CA VAL A 137 47.74 -8.67 5.94
C VAL A 137 49.19 -8.60 6.35
N TYR A 138 50.03 -9.33 5.68
CA TYR A 138 51.46 -9.42 5.96
C TYR A 138 52.26 -9.10 4.72
N ARG A 139 53.43 -8.51 4.91
CA ARG A 139 54.42 -8.26 3.87
C ARG A 139 55.71 -9.02 4.12
N CYS A 140 56.33 -9.49 3.06
CA CYS A 140 57.63 -10.12 3.11
C CYS A 140 58.55 -9.55 2.02
N ARG A 141 59.85 -9.73 2.18
CA ARG A 141 60.84 -9.36 1.17
C ARG A 141 61.30 -10.61 0.44
N CYS A 142 61.11 -10.65 -0.87
CA CYS A 142 61.59 -11.71 -1.71
C CYS A 142 63.13 -11.67 -1.84
N SER A 143 63.78 -12.80 -2.12
CA SER A 143 65.21 -12.90 -2.39
C SER A 143 65.70 -12.00 -3.54
N CYS A 144 64.80 -11.64 -4.47
CA CYS A 144 65.05 -10.65 -5.51
C CYS A 144 65.00 -9.18 -5.05
N GLY A 145 64.78 -8.94 -3.76
CA GLY A 145 64.67 -7.61 -3.15
C GLY A 145 63.28 -6.97 -3.16
N LYS A 146 62.31 -7.54 -3.91
CA LYS A 146 60.94 -6.99 -4.00
C LYS A 146 60.16 -7.25 -2.70
N VAL A 147 59.45 -6.24 -2.23
CA VAL A 147 58.46 -6.38 -1.15
C VAL A 147 57.16 -6.87 -1.76
N VAL A 148 56.61 -7.95 -1.21
CA VAL A 148 55.30 -8.51 -1.58
C VAL A 148 54.39 -8.38 -0.35
N GLU A 149 53.19 -7.87 -0.56
CA GLU A 149 52.15 -7.68 0.47
C GLU A 149 50.86 -8.28 -0.05
N SER A 150 50.11 -8.93 0.83
CA SER A 150 48.78 -9.44 0.48
C SER A 150 47.71 -8.33 0.63
N ASP A 151 46.65 -8.40 -0.14
CA ASP A 151 45.51 -7.49 -0.05
C ASP A 151 44.51 -7.96 1.01
N PHE A 152 43.71 -7.02 1.56
CA PHE A 152 42.55 -7.37 2.34
C PHE A 152 41.46 -8.01 1.43
N PRO A 153 40.65 -8.92 1.98
CA PRO A 153 39.49 -9.45 1.23
C PRO A 153 38.53 -8.34 0.80
N GLN A 154 37.81 -8.56 -0.31
CA GLN A 154 36.78 -7.62 -0.77
C GLN A 154 35.76 -7.31 0.35
N GLY A 155 35.44 -6.04 0.54
CA GLY A 155 34.51 -5.56 1.58
C GLY A 155 35.12 -5.35 2.95
N VAL A 156 36.46 -5.52 3.10
CA VAL A 156 37.22 -5.17 4.29
C VAL A 156 38.06 -3.92 4.02
N ASP A 157 37.35 -2.79 3.79
CA ASP A 157 37.96 -1.53 3.33
C ASP A 157 38.30 -0.58 4.48
N TYR A 158 37.79 -0.82 5.69
CA TYR A 158 37.93 0.07 6.85
C TYR A 158 38.49 -0.68 8.03
N PRO A 159 39.16 0.04 8.96
CA PRO A 159 39.71 -0.57 10.17
C PRO A 159 38.70 -1.33 11.02
N VAL A 160 37.44 -0.87 11.02
CA VAL A 160 36.29 -1.55 11.64
C VAL A 160 35.06 -1.37 10.74
N SER A 161 34.41 -2.47 10.41
CA SER A 161 33.19 -2.45 9.60
C SER A 161 32.18 -3.47 10.11
N TYR A 162 30.88 -3.19 9.82
CA TYR A 162 29.83 -4.16 10.06
C TYR A 162 29.64 -5.04 8.82
N GLY A 163 29.49 -6.33 9.05
CA GLY A 163 29.32 -7.33 7.99
C GLY A 163 27.88 -7.41 7.45
N PRO A 164 27.66 -8.26 6.41
CA PRO A 164 26.39 -8.39 5.70
C PRO A 164 25.19 -8.72 6.60
N ASN A 165 25.36 -9.55 7.62
CA ASN A 165 24.28 -9.90 8.55
C ASN A 165 23.80 -8.68 9.34
N MET A 166 24.69 -7.76 9.71
CA MET A 166 24.32 -6.53 10.39
C MET A 166 23.62 -5.55 9.44
N GLU A 167 24.07 -5.43 8.19
CA GLU A 167 23.43 -4.60 7.18
C GLU A 167 21.99 -5.07 6.91
N SER A 168 21.82 -6.36 6.67
CA SER A 168 20.51 -6.95 6.38
C SER A 168 19.56 -6.83 7.58
N LEU A 169 20.04 -7.05 8.80
CA LEU A 169 19.25 -6.90 10.02
C LEU A 169 18.78 -5.45 10.21
N VAL A 170 19.69 -4.47 10.06
CA VAL A 170 19.35 -3.04 10.12
C VAL A 170 18.33 -2.67 9.03
N GLY A 171 18.53 -3.14 7.80
CA GLY A 171 17.59 -2.97 6.69
C GLY A 171 16.20 -3.55 7.01
N TYR A 172 16.16 -4.76 7.52
CA TYR A 172 14.92 -5.44 7.93
C TYR A 172 14.18 -4.66 9.02
N LEU A 173 14.86 -4.32 10.12
CA LEU A 173 14.25 -3.62 11.25
C LEU A 173 13.81 -2.20 10.88
N SER A 174 14.61 -1.46 10.11
CA SER A 174 14.30 -0.08 9.72
C SER A 174 13.21 0.02 8.65
N VAL A 175 13.31 -0.81 7.58
CA VAL A 175 12.46 -0.65 6.40
C VAL A 175 11.25 -1.59 6.43
N ARG A 176 11.41 -2.85 6.87
CA ARG A 176 10.30 -3.80 6.97
C ARG A 176 9.48 -3.58 8.23
N GLN A 177 10.14 -3.40 9.38
CA GLN A 177 9.49 -3.24 10.68
C GLN A 177 9.25 -1.77 11.07
N HIS A 178 9.72 -0.82 10.22
CA HIS A 178 9.53 0.63 10.39
C HIS A 178 10.11 1.21 11.69
N LEU A 179 11.09 0.56 12.32
CA LEU A 179 11.73 1.11 13.52
C LEU A 179 12.44 2.43 13.20
N PRO A 180 12.15 3.52 13.94
CA PRO A 180 12.90 4.77 13.82
C PRO A 180 14.30 4.61 14.42
N PHE A 181 15.24 5.43 13.99
CA PHE A 181 16.67 5.25 14.33
C PHE A 181 16.93 5.13 15.83
N LYS A 182 16.33 5.97 16.65
CA LYS A 182 16.51 5.91 18.09
C LYS A 182 16.12 4.56 18.68
N ARG A 183 14.91 4.06 18.34
CA ARG A 183 14.48 2.73 18.79
C ARG A 183 15.31 1.60 18.18
N LEU A 184 15.78 1.79 16.96
CA LEU A 184 16.66 0.82 16.31
C LEU A 184 18.00 0.74 17.03
N GLN A 185 18.55 1.88 17.50
CA GLN A 185 19.76 1.88 18.37
C GLN A 185 19.53 1.11 19.67
N GLU A 186 18.40 1.33 20.33
CA GLU A 186 18.04 0.60 21.56
C GLU A 186 17.97 -0.92 21.28
N VAL A 187 17.30 -1.35 20.24
CA VAL A 187 17.23 -2.77 19.84
C VAL A 187 18.62 -3.34 19.52
N MET A 188 19.44 -2.60 18.77
CA MET A 188 20.80 -3.05 18.43
C MET A 188 21.69 -3.16 19.67
N HIS A 189 21.58 -2.23 20.61
CA HIS A 189 22.31 -2.26 21.86
C HIS A 189 21.84 -3.38 22.80
N ASP A 190 20.54 -3.43 23.08
CA ASP A 190 20.01 -4.27 24.16
C ASP A 190 19.94 -5.76 23.77
N ILE A 191 19.54 -6.04 22.53
CA ILE A 191 19.38 -7.42 22.05
C ILE A 191 20.68 -7.94 21.42
N PHE A 192 21.30 -7.13 20.55
CA PHE A 192 22.46 -7.56 19.75
C PHE A 192 23.79 -7.12 20.32
N ARG A 193 23.81 -6.36 21.43
CA ARG A 193 25.01 -5.78 22.07
C ARG A 193 25.87 -4.97 21.11
N ALA A 194 25.25 -4.37 20.08
CA ALA A 194 25.89 -3.59 19.02
C ALA A 194 25.61 -2.10 19.22
N PRO A 195 26.53 -1.31 19.81
CA PRO A 195 26.34 0.12 20.03
C PRO A 195 26.55 0.89 18.71
N ILE A 196 25.55 0.95 17.84
CA ILE A 196 25.63 1.64 16.56
C ILE A 196 25.01 3.04 16.70
N SER A 197 25.75 4.08 16.28
CA SER A 197 25.22 5.45 16.25
C SER A 197 24.15 5.63 15.16
N GLU A 198 23.29 6.66 15.27
CA GLU A 198 22.31 6.98 14.20
C GLU A 198 23.01 7.23 12.85
N GLY A 199 24.17 7.86 12.84
CA GLY A 199 24.99 8.03 11.64
C GLY A 199 25.48 6.69 11.08
N GLY A 200 25.89 5.76 11.94
CA GLY A 200 26.28 4.40 11.56
C GLY A 200 25.10 3.62 10.94
N LEU A 201 23.90 3.71 11.52
CA LEU A 201 22.69 3.11 10.96
C LEU A 201 22.36 3.69 9.59
N HIS A 202 22.50 5.00 9.41
CA HIS A 202 22.31 5.67 8.12
C HIS A 202 23.31 5.16 7.08
N CYS A 203 24.60 5.05 7.44
CA CYS A 203 25.64 4.52 6.56
C CYS A 203 25.35 3.07 6.14
N LEU A 204 24.91 2.21 7.07
CA LEU A 204 24.54 0.82 6.76
C LEU A 204 23.38 0.75 5.77
N LEU A 205 22.33 1.54 5.97
CA LEU A 205 21.20 1.61 5.04
C LEU A 205 21.58 2.14 3.66
N ASN A 206 22.46 3.15 3.60
CA ASN A 206 22.96 3.66 2.32
C ASN A 206 23.79 2.61 1.57
N ARG A 207 24.66 1.89 2.28
CA ARG A 207 25.47 0.83 1.69
C ARG A 207 24.62 -0.32 1.18
N LEU A 208 23.64 -0.78 1.96
CA LEU A 208 22.71 -1.82 1.57
C LEU A 208 21.85 -1.39 0.35
N ALA A 209 21.35 -0.16 0.34
CA ALA A 209 20.58 0.36 -0.79
C ALA A 209 21.43 0.47 -2.06
N ASN A 210 22.71 0.90 -1.94
CA ASN A 210 23.61 0.96 -3.09
C ASN A 210 23.90 -0.43 -3.69
N LYS A 211 24.13 -1.44 -2.85
CA LYS A 211 24.26 -2.84 -3.26
C LYS A 211 22.95 -3.35 -3.91
N GLY A 212 21.80 -2.88 -3.44
CA GLY A 212 20.49 -3.24 -3.95
C GLY A 212 20.09 -2.61 -5.29
N LYS A 213 20.84 -1.68 -5.86
CA LYS A 213 20.47 -0.94 -7.09
C LYS A 213 20.25 -1.85 -8.30
N GLN A 214 21.09 -2.87 -8.47
CA GLN A 214 20.94 -3.82 -9.57
C GLN A 214 19.64 -4.63 -9.44
N ALA A 215 19.35 -5.14 -8.25
CA ALA A 215 18.09 -5.84 -7.98
C ALA A 215 16.88 -4.93 -8.16
N TYR A 216 16.99 -3.67 -7.75
CA TYR A 216 15.95 -2.66 -7.92
C TYR A 216 15.65 -2.38 -9.40
N GLU A 217 16.67 -2.31 -10.26
CA GLU A 217 16.48 -2.13 -11.70
C GLU A 217 15.83 -3.38 -12.34
N ILE A 218 16.23 -4.57 -11.93
CA ILE A 218 15.57 -5.81 -12.37
C ILE A 218 14.10 -5.81 -11.96
N ILE A 219 13.78 -5.39 -10.74
CA ILE A 219 12.40 -5.26 -10.26
C ILE A 219 11.62 -4.28 -11.14
N ARG A 220 12.20 -3.12 -11.50
CA ARG A 220 11.59 -2.16 -12.42
C ARG A 220 11.24 -2.81 -13.75
N GLN A 221 12.21 -3.49 -14.36
CA GLN A 221 12.01 -4.18 -15.64
C GLN A 221 10.93 -5.26 -15.56
N VAL A 222 10.90 -6.06 -14.49
CA VAL A 222 9.85 -7.07 -14.27
C VAL A 222 8.46 -6.41 -14.18
N VAL A 223 8.35 -5.26 -13.54
CA VAL A 223 7.06 -4.53 -13.47
C VAL A 223 6.70 -3.96 -14.83
N MET A 224 7.64 -3.28 -15.53
CA MET A 224 7.37 -2.63 -16.81
C MET A 224 7.01 -3.62 -17.95
N ASN A 225 7.47 -4.86 -17.85
CA ASN A 225 7.13 -5.94 -18.80
C ASN A 225 5.94 -6.80 -18.32
N SER A 226 5.24 -6.40 -17.27
CA SER A 226 4.10 -7.19 -16.76
C SER A 226 2.82 -6.85 -17.52
N PRO A 227 1.97 -7.86 -17.83
CA PRO A 227 0.73 -7.63 -18.60
C PRO A 227 -0.29 -6.77 -17.86
N VAL A 228 -0.21 -6.69 -16.54
CA VAL A 228 -1.07 -5.85 -15.71
C VAL A 228 -0.22 -5.13 -14.67
N ILE A 229 -0.31 -3.82 -14.67
CA ILE A 229 0.45 -2.95 -13.77
C ILE A 229 -0.54 -2.06 -13.00
N GLY A 230 -0.50 -2.15 -11.68
CA GLY A 230 -1.21 -1.20 -10.82
C GLY A 230 -0.29 -0.03 -10.47
N THR A 231 -0.82 1.19 -10.43
CA THR A 231 -0.05 2.38 -10.02
C THR A 231 -0.85 3.26 -9.07
N ASP A 232 -0.12 3.90 -8.15
CA ASP A 232 -0.68 4.87 -7.20
C ASP A 232 0.46 5.74 -6.65
N GLU A 233 0.15 6.91 -6.09
CA GLU A 233 1.15 7.80 -5.52
C GLU A 233 0.71 8.37 -4.17
N THR A 234 1.70 8.78 -3.37
CA THR A 234 1.44 9.39 -2.07
C THR A 234 2.46 10.47 -1.72
N GLY A 235 1.96 11.58 -1.18
CA GLY A 235 2.80 12.65 -0.68
C GLY A 235 3.54 12.27 0.59
N MET A 236 4.81 12.65 0.68
CA MET A 236 5.67 12.53 1.85
C MET A 236 6.57 13.75 2.01
N LYS A 237 6.91 14.12 3.25
CA LYS A 237 7.81 15.25 3.50
C LYS A 237 9.27 14.80 3.44
N VAL A 238 10.07 15.59 2.71
CA VAL A 238 11.53 15.52 2.71
C VAL A 238 12.05 16.93 3.00
N ASN A 239 12.79 17.10 4.10
CA ASN A 239 13.27 18.41 4.57
C ASN A 239 12.19 19.49 4.59
N GLY A 240 11.05 19.18 5.19
CA GLY A 240 9.88 20.07 5.30
C GLY A 240 9.05 20.25 4.03
N LYS A 241 9.57 19.91 2.85
CA LYS A 241 8.88 20.06 1.55
C LYS A 241 8.13 18.78 1.18
N ILE A 242 7.00 18.92 0.45
CA ILE A 242 6.23 17.78 -0.06
C ILE A 242 6.96 17.20 -1.26
N HIS A 243 7.22 15.90 -1.20
CA HIS A 243 7.72 15.04 -2.26
C HIS A 243 6.74 13.88 -2.44
N TRP A 244 6.95 13.05 -3.45
CA TRP A 244 6.00 12.00 -3.81
C TRP A 244 6.69 10.65 -3.88
N PHE A 245 6.03 9.64 -3.33
CA PHE A 245 6.35 8.25 -3.59
C PHE A 245 5.36 7.70 -4.59
N TRP A 246 5.89 7.13 -5.63
CA TRP A 246 5.17 6.45 -6.67
C TRP A 246 5.32 4.96 -6.53
N THR A 247 4.29 4.22 -6.85
CA THR A 247 4.31 2.77 -6.83
C THR A 247 3.80 2.26 -8.16
N TRP A 248 4.57 1.42 -8.80
CA TRP A 248 4.13 0.57 -9.90
C TRP A 248 4.30 -0.87 -9.45
N GLN A 249 3.29 -1.69 -9.66
CA GLN A 249 3.33 -3.04 -9.14
C GLN A 249 2.58 -4.01 -10.03
N SER A 250 3.06 -5.24 -10.07
CA SER A 250 2.46 -6.39 -10.73
C SER A 250 2.20 -7.51 -9.71
N LYS A 251 1.70 -8.64 -10.18
CA LYS A 251 1.49 -9.82 -9.33
C LYS A 251 2.79 -10.27 -8.63
N ARG A 252 3.96 -10.12 -9.29
CA ARG A 252 5.25 -10.65 -8.82
C ARG A 252 6.19 -9.61 -8.23
N ALA A 253 6.05 -8.36 -8.59
CA ALA A 253 7.01 -7.33 -8.21
C ALA A 253 6.33 -6.03 -7.80
N THR A 254 7.02 -5.24 -6.98
CA THR A 254 6.62 -3.88 -6.60
C THR A 254 7.81 -2.97 -6.77
N TYR A 255 7.68 -2.00 -7.67
CA TYR A 255 8.65 -0.93 -7.90
C TYR A 255 8.14 0.34 -7.24
N ILE A 256 8.94 0.94 -6.36
CA ILE A 256 8.62 2.17 -5.64
C ILE A 256 9.70 3.18 -5.97
N ALA A 257 9.31 4.39 -6.34
CA ALA A 257 10.23 5.49 -6.62
C ALA A 257 9.88 6.72 -5.79
N ALA A 258 10.90 7.47 -5.37
CA ALA A 258 10.74 8.76 -4.72
C ALA A 258 11.02 9.88 -5.74
N SER A 259 10.13 10.88 -5.81
CA SER A 259 10.26 12.00 -6.75
C SER A 259 9.90 13.32 -6.08
N PRO A 260 10.56 14.44 -6.45
CA PRO A 260 10.14 15.76 -5.99
C PRO A 260 8.80 16.19 -6.59
N ASN A 261 8.36 15.59 -7.70
CA ASN A 261 7.22 16.01 -8.48
C ASN A 261 6.09 14.97 -8.48
N ARG A 262 4.84 15.48 -8.59
CA ARG A 262 3.62 14.70 -8.86
C ARG A 262 3.16 14.93 -10.29
N GLY A 263 3.96 14.76 -11.27
CA GLY A 263 3.58 15.13 -12.63
C GLY A 263 3.91 14.07 -13.66
N THR A 264 3.52 14.36 -14.90
CA THR A 264 3.78 13.51 -16.07
C THR A 264 5.26 13.21 -16.25
N ALA A 265 6.15 14.17 -15.95
CA ALA A 265 7.60 13.98 -16.04
C ALA A 265 8.06 12.76 -15.20
N THR A 266 7.61 12.66 -13.96
CA THR A 266 7.94 11.49 -13.10
C THR A 266 7.41 10.19 -13.71
N ILE A 267 6.19 10.19 -14.27
CA ILE A 267 5.65 9.00 -14.93
C ILE A 267 6.57 8.62 -16.11
N THR A 268 6.90 9.55 -16.98
CA THR A 268 7.79 9.31 -18.14
C THR A 268 9.14 8.75 -17.71
N ASP A 269 9.79 9.36 -16.72
CA ASP A 269 11.13 8.97 -16.24
C ASP A 269 11.14 7.52 -15.67
N HIS A 270 10.07 7.12 -14.98
CA HIS A 270 10.02 5.83 -14.30
C HIS A 270 9.33 4.72 -15.08
N THR A 271 8.57 5.05 -16.13
CA THR A 271 7.88 4.06 -16.98
C THR A 271 8.55 3.85 -18.34
N GLU A 272 9.77 4.33 -18.52
CA GLU A 272 10.57 4.03 -19.70
C GLU A 272 10.69 2.52 -19.90
N GLY A 273 10.40 2.04 -21.13
CA GLY A 273 10.38 0.63 -21.46
C GLY A 273 9.15 -0.14 -20.99
N ILE A 274 8.07 0.56 -20.59
CA ILE A 274 6.80 -0.11 -20.31
C ILE A 274 6.23 -0.74 -21.58
N SER A 275 5.67 -1.95 -21.45
CA SER A 275 5.06 -2.61 -22.60
C SER A 275 3.77 -1.93 -23.03
N ASP A 276 3.63 -1.65 -24.31
CA ASP A 276 2.41 -1.12 -24.93
C ASP A 276 1.23 -2.11 -24.90
N GLU A 277 1.49 -3.40 -24.69
CA GLU A 277 0.46 -4.42 -24.47
C GLU A 277 -0.04 -4.47 -23.03
N SER A 278 0.59 -3.75 -22.10
CA SER A 278 0.20 -3.74 -20.69
C SER A 278 -1.12 -3.03 -20.45
N VAL A 279 -1.84 -3.48 -19.43
CA VAL A 279 -3.01 -2.79 -18.87
C VAL A 279 -2.61 -2.06 -17.59
N LEU A 280 -2.80 -0.74 -17.55
CA LEU A 280 -2.54 0.08 -16.36
C LEU A 280 -3.82 0.21 -15.51
N VAL A 281 -3.76 -0.24 -14.25
CA VAL A 281 -4.85 -0.11 -13.28
C VAL A 281 -4.55 1.05 -12.34
N HIS A 282 -5.41 2.08 -12.33
CA HIS A 282 -5.15 3.30 -11.57
C HIS A 282 -6.44 4.02 -11.14
N ASP A 283 -6.32 5.06 -10.34
CA ASP A 283 -7.40 5.99 -10.10
C ASP A 283 -7.67 6.86 -11.35
N CYS A 284 -8.69 7.70 -11.30
CA CYS A 284 -9.07 8.52 -12.45
C CYS A 284 -8.25 9.83 -12.56
N TRP A 285 -7.00 9.85 -12.06
CA TRP A 285 -6.16 11.03 -12.16
C TRP A 285 -5.55 11.17 -13.57
N LYS A 286 -5.68 12.40 -14.13
CA LYS A 286 -5.36 12.70 -15.52
C LYS A 286 -3.93 12.30 -15.93
N ALA A 287 -2.96 12.41 -15.05
CA ALA A 287 -1.56 12.12 -15.37
C ALA A 287 -1.32 10.63 -15.72
N HIS A 288 -2.05 9.70 -15.09
CA HIS A 288 -1.89 8.26 -15.38
C HIS A 288 -2.24 7.90 -16.83
N PHE A 289 -3.16 8.65 -17.47
CA PHE A 289 -3.49 8.43 -18.89
C PHE A 289 -2.39 8.86 -19.86
N GLN A 290 -1.29 9.44 -19.36
CA GLN A 290 -0.10 9.74 -20.17
C GLN A 290 0.91 8.59 -20.19
N THR A 291 0.69 7.55 -19.42
CA THR A 291 1.53 6.34 -19.46
C THR A 291 1.30 5.63 -20.79
N PRO A 292 2.36 5.32 -21.57
CA PRO A 292 2.23 4.73 -22.91
C PRO A 292 1.93 3.22 -22.83
N VAL A 293 0.71 2.86 -22.44
CA VAL A 293 0.20 1.50 -22.36
C VAL A 293 -0.97 1.30 -23.31
N GLY A 294 -1.23 0.07 -23.72
CA GLY A 294 -2.31 -0.23 -24.66
C GLY A 294 -3.70 0.00 -24.06
N LEU A 295 -3.90 -0.33 -22.81
CA LEU A 295 -5.19 -0.23 -22.16
C LEU A 295 -5.08 0.33 -20.73
N HIS A 296 -6.17 0.95 -20.29
CA HIS A 296 -6.32 1.38 -18.90
C HIS A 296 -7.51 0.69 -18.23
N GLN A 297 -7.44 0.52 -16.91
CA GLN A 297 -8.56 0.14 -16.06
C GLN A 297 -8.72 1.13 -14.93
N LEU A 298 -9.87 1.77 -14.85
CA LEU A 298 -10.19 2.65 -13.73
C LEU A 298 -10.53 1.85 -12.47
N CYS A 299 -9.95 2.26 -11.35
CA CYS A 299 -10.22 1.63 -10.05
C CYS A 299 -11.69 1.83 -9.63
N THR A 300 -12.50 0.80 -9.72
CA THR A 300 -13.93 0.86 -9.35
C THR A 300 -14.14 1.22 -7.88
N ALA A 301 -13.20 0.87 -6.98
CA ALA A 301 -13.31 1.22 -5.56
C ALA A 301 -13.27 2.73 -5.31
N HIS A 302 -12.49 3.48 -6.10
CA HIS A 302 -12.48 4.95 -6.05
C HIS A 302 -13.78 5.54 -6.56
N LEU A 303 -14.29 5.02 -7.69
CA LEU A 303 -15.57 5.46 -8.25
C LEU A 303 -16.73 5.18 -7.29
N VAL A 304 -16.77 4.01 -6.67
CA VAL A 304 -17.80 3.67 -5.66
C VAL A 304 -17.78 4.63 -4.47
N ARG A 305 -16.60 5.01 -3.98
CA ARG A 305 -16.49 6.00 -2.89
C ARG A 305 -17.02 7.36 -3.29
N GLU A 306 -16.67 7.81 -4.49
CA GLU A 306 -17.15 9.09 -5.04
C GLU A 306 -18.65 9.08 -5.28
N LEU A 307 -19.20 7.98 -5.82
CA LEU A 307 -20.65 7.81 -6.01
C LEU A 307 -21.41 7.84 -4.68
N LYS A 308 -20.87 7.28 -3.59
CA LYS A 308 -21.46 7.40 -2.26
C LYS A 308 -21.51 8.86 -1.80
N TYR A 309 -20.45 9.62 -2.00
CA TYR A 309 -20.46 11.05 -1.68
C TYR A 309 -21.54 11.80 -2.48
N LEU A 310 -21.68 11.51 -3.79
CA LEU A 310 -22.67 12.14 -4.66
C LEU A 310 -24.10 11.75 -4.28
N GLU A 311 -24.32 10.49 -3.84
CA GLU A 311 -25.59 10.01 -3.28
C GLU A 311 -25.97 10.77 -2.00
N GLU A 312 -25.02 10.91 -1.06
CA GLU A 312 -25.22 11.64 0.20
C GLU A 312 -25.48 13.13 -0.06
N LEU A 313 -24.78 13.73 -1.02
CA LEU A 313 -24.88 15.15 -1.36
C LEU A 313 -26.20 15.52 -2.03
N TYR A 314 -26.61 14.76 -3.07
CA TYR A 314 -27.76 15.13 -3.89
C TYR A 314 -29.02 14.31 -3.62
N LYS A 315 -28.92 13.18 -2.91
CA LYS A 315 -30.03 12.28 -2.54
C LYS A 315 -30.89 11.85 -3.75
N VAL A 316 -30.22 11.66 -4.91
CA VAL A 316 -30.85 11.22 -6.15
C VAL A 316 -30.49 9.77 -6.49
N ALA A 317 -31.30 9.10 -7.30
CA ALA A 317 -31.13 7.68 -7.60
C ALA A 317 -29.97 7.38 -8.55
N TRP A 318 -29.50 8.33 -9.36
CA TRP A 318 -28.49 8.09 -10.38
C TRP A 318 -27.17 7.54 -9.83
N PRO A 319 -26.53 8.10 -8.75
CA PRO A 319 -25.31 7.54 -8.18
C PRO A 319 -25.51 6.14 -7.60
N VAL A 320 -26.70 5.85 -7.05
CA VAL A 320 -27.04 4.52 -6.51
C VAL A 320 -27.08 3.50 -7.62
N ARG A 321 -27.80 3.78 -8.72
CA ARG A 321 -27.88 2.88 -9.89
C ARG A 321 -26.50 2.62 -10.49
N PHE A 322 -25.69 3.66 -10.66
CA PHE A 322 -24.33 3.52 -11.17
C PHE A 322 -23.47 2.62 -10.26
N ARG A 323 -23.55 2.83 -8.96
CA ARG A 323 -22.84 2.02 -7.97
C ARG A 323 -23.27 0.55 -7.98
N LEU A 324 -24.55 0.28 -8.06
CA LEU A 324 -25.09 -1.09 -8.17
C LEU A 324 -24.60 -1.78 -9.45
N MET A 325 -24.60 -1.09 -10.57
CA MET A 325 -24.03 -1.60 -11.84
C MET A 325 -22.54 -1.97 -11.70
N LEU A 326 -21.74 -1.14 -11.01
CA LEU A 326 -20.33 -1.47 -10.76
C LEU A 326 -20.16 -2.72 -9.87
N TYR A 327 -21.02 -2.90 -8.87
CA TYR A 327 -20.99 -4.12 -8.05
C TYR A 327 -21.41 -5.35 -8.87
N GLU A 328 -22.42 -5.22 -9.70
CA GLU A 328 -22.85 -6.30 -10.59
C GLU A 328 -21.74 -6.71 -11.56
N ALA A 329 -21.04 -5.73 -12.14
CA ALA A 329 -19.88 -6.00 -12.99
C ALA A 329 -18.75 -6.74 -12.24
N GLN A 330 -18.49 -6.39 -10.98
CA GLN A 330 -17.48 -7.08 -10.15
C GLN A 330 -17.92 -8.52 -9.83
N GLU A 331 -19.20 -8.74 -9.51
CA GLU A 331 -19.75 -10.07 -9.26
C GLU A 331 -19.77 -10.92 -10.54
N LEU A 332 -20.07 -10.32 -11.68
CA LEU A 332 -19.99 -10.99 -12.98
C LEU A 332 -18.57 -11.53 -13.23
N LYS A 333 -17.55 -10.70 -13.01
CA LYS A 333 -16.14 -11.14 -13.15
C LYS A 333 -15.81 -12.35 -12.28
N LYS A 334 -16.30 -12.42 -11.05
CA LYS A 334 -16.04 -13.56 -10.15
C LYS A 334 -16.64 -14.88 -10.65
N ARG A 335 -17.73 -14.78 -11.44
CA ARG A 335 -18.44 -15.94 -12.00
C ARG A 335 -17.87 -16.40 -13.34
N TYR A 336 -17.07 -15.56 -14.02
CA TYR A 336 -16.50 -15.90 -15.32
C TYR A 336 -15.58 -17.10 -15.24
N SER A 337 -15.85 -18.09 -16.08
CA SER A 337 -14.87 -19.10 -16.49
C SER A 337 -13.83 -18.50 -17.46
N PRO A 338 -12.62 -19.04 -17.58
CA PRO A 338 -11.63 -18.56 -18.53
C PRO A 338 -12.13 -18.45 -19.98
N ALA A 339 -13.04 -19.32 -20.40
CA ALA A 339 -13.59 -19.33 -21.76
C ALA A 339 -14.51 -18.12 -22.03
N GLU A 340 -15.23 -17.63 -21.02
CA GLU A 340 -16.22 -16.53 -21.18
C GLU A 340 -15.59 -15.18 -21.53
N TYR A 341 -14.27 -15.03 -21.34
CA TYR A 341 -13.56 -13.83 -21.78
C TYR A 341 -13.40 -13.73 -23.31
N PHE A 342 -13.40 -14.85 -24.01
CA PHE A 342 -13.13 -14.92 -25.45
C PHE A 342 -14.39 -14.94 -26.32
N TYR A 343 -15.55 -15.12 -25.72
CA TYR A 343 -16.82 -15.20 -26.45
C TYR A 343 -17.75 -14.03 -26.12
N PRO A 344 -18.70 -13.69 -27.02
CA PRO A 344 -19.76 -12.76 -26.70
C PRO A 344 -20.51 -13.19 -25.44
N ASN A 345 -20.71 -12.25 -24.51
CA ASN A 345 -21.38 -12.52 -23.25
C ASN A 345 -22.54 -11.55 -23.05
N HIS A 346 -23.79 -12.09 -22.99
CA HIS A 346 -25.01 -11.29 -22.86
C HIS A 346 -25.02 -10.44 -21.59
N ALA A 347 -24.48 -10.95 -20.46
CA ALA A 347 -24.45 -10.19 -19.21
C ALA A 347 -23.50 -9.00 -19.31
N ARG A 348 -22.33 -9.16 -19.98
CA ARG A 348 -21.40 -8.06 -20.26
C ARG A 348 -22.05 -7.01 -21.16
N SER A 349 -22.68 -7.43 -22.27
CA SER A 349 -23.38 -6.51 -23.18
C SER A 349 -24.55 -5.79 -22.48
N PHE A 350 -25.23 -6.45 -21.57
CA PHE A 350 -26.28 -5.82 -20.75
C PHE A 350 -25.69 -4.70 -19.88
N LEU A 351 -24.58 -4.95 -19.16
CA LEU A 351 -23.92 -3.94 -18.33
C LEU A 351 -23.40 -2.73 -19.13
N GLU A 352 -22.90 -2.97 -20.35
CA GLU A 352 -22.49 -1.90 -21.26
C GLU A 352 -23.67 -1.05 -21.73
N ASN A 353 -24.80 -1.68 -22.00
CA ASN A 353 -26.02 -0.97 -22.35
C ASN A 353 -26.56 -0.14 -21.17
N GLU A 354 -26.55 -0.70 -19.96
CA GLU A 354 -26.93 0.04 -18.75
C GLU A 354 -26.00 1.22 -18.48
N LEU A 355 -24.69 1.02 -18.65
CA LEU A 355 -23.71 2.12 -18.59
C LEU A 355 -24.08 3.22 -19.61
N ASN A 356 -24.32 2.87 -20.85
CA ASN A 356 -24.68 3.83 -21.89
C ASN A 356 -25.95 4.62 -21.52
N LYS A 357 -26.99 3.96 -21.02
CA LYS A 357 -28.23 4.62 -20.56
C LYS A 357 -27.92 5.64 -19.45
N LEU A 358 -27.13 5.25 -18.45
CA LEU A 358 -26.71 6.16 -17.36
C LEU A 358 -25.91 7.34 -17.86
N LEU A 359 -25.02 7.14 -18.84
CA LEU A 359 -24.15 8.20 -19.36
C LEU A 359 -24.87 9.23 -20.23
N ILE A 360 -25.99 8.86 -20.88
CA ILE A 360 -26.82 9.81 -21.68
C ILE A 360 -27.97 10.42 -20.88
N GLU A 361 -28.24 9.91 -19.66
CA GLU A 361 -29.30 10.45 -18.82
C GLU A 361 -29.02 11.89 -18.44
N MET A 362 -30.04 12.75 -18.56
CA MET A 362 -29.94 14.15 -18.22
C MET A 362 -29.82 14.33 -16.71
N ILE A 363 -28.79 15.05 -16.29
CA ILE A 363 -28.54 15.43 -14.89
C ILE A 363 -28.80 16.93 -14.78
N GLU A 364 -29.49 17.33 -13.72
CA GLU A 364 -29.81 18.73 -13.46
C GLU A 364 -28.51 19.57 -13.38
N PRO A 365 -28.43 20.71 -14.10
CA PRO A 365 -27.21 21.53 -14.16
C PRO A 365 -26.73 22.03 -12.79
N GLU A 366 -27.63 22.15 -11.83
CA GLU A 366 -27.37 22.54 -10.44
C GLU A 366 -26.54 21.48 -9.69
N GLN A 367 -26.59 20.22 -10.12
CA GLN A 367 -25.84 19.09 -9.53
C GLN A 367 -24.40 19.04 -10.12
N LYS A 368 -23.66 20.10 -9.95
CA LYS A 368 -22.37 20.35 -10.62
C LYS A 368 -21.37 19.22 -10.48
N GLU A 369 -21.23 18.65 -9.27
CA GLU A 369 -20.30 17.54 -9.03
C GLU A 369 -20.74 16.26 -9.73
N LEU A 370 -22.04 16.02 -9.82
CA LEU A 370 -22.59 14.86 -10.51
C LEU A 370 -22.42 14.97 -12.01
N VAL A 371 -22.70 16.17 -12.57
CA VAL A 371 -22.43 16.50 -13.98
C VAL A 371 -20.95 16.34 -14.32
N ALA A 372 -20.06 16.81 -13.45
CA ALA A 372 -18.62 16.67 -13.64
C ALA A 372 -18.17 15.20 -13.59
N PHE A 373 -18.73 14.41 -12.68
CA PHE A 373 -18.49 12.97 -12.61
C PHE A 373 -18.94 12.28 -13.90
N GLN A 374 -20.20 12.51 -14.35
CA GLN A 374 -20.74 11.91 -15.57
C GLN A 374 -19.85 12.27 -16.79
N LYS A 375 -19.52 13.56 -17.01
CA LYS A 375 -18.65 13.98 -18.10
C LYS A 375 -17.28 13.29 -18.07
N ARG A 376 -16.72 13.10 -16.89
CA ARG A 376 -15.45 12.38 -16.74
C ARG A 376 -15.58 10.92 -17.13
N ILE A 377 -16.65 10.25 -16.70
CA ILE A 377 -16.86 8.84 -17.07
C ILE A 377 -17.19 8.71 -18.56
N VAL A 378 -17.95 9.61 -19.16
CA VAL A 378 -18.15 9.64 -20.63
C VAL A 378 -16.81 9.68 -21.35
N LYS A 379 -15.90 10.56 -20.92
CA LYS A 379 -14.55 10.68 -21.50
C LYS A 379 -13.71 9.41 -21.41
N TYR A 380 -13.82 8.67 -20.30
CA TYR A 380 -12.99 7.51 -19.99
C TYR A 380 -13.79 6.20 -19.95
N ARG A 381 -14.96 6.15 -20.62
CA ARG A 381 -15.88 5.00 -20.58
C ARG A 381 -15.23 3.69 -20.98
N ASP A 382 -14.35 3.71 -21.97
CA ASP A 382 -13.69 2.53 -22.52
C ASP A 382 -12.72 1.86 -21.53
N HIS A 383 -12.35 2.60 -20.46
CA HIS A 383 -11.46 2.12 -19.41
C HIS A 383 -12.20 1.64 -18.14
N LEU A 384 -13.54 1.63 -18.17
CA LEU A 384 -14.31 1.29 -16.97
C LEU A 384 -14.44 -0.24 -16.79
N PHE A 385 -14.63 -0.98 -17.88
CA PHE A 385 -14.91 -2.41 -17.89
C PHE A 385 -13.79 -3.25 -18.52
N THR A 386 -12.58 -2.73 -18.67
CA THR A 386 -11.42 -3.47 -19.19
C THR A 386 -11.24 -4.81 -18.47
N PHE A 387 -11.52 -4.86 -17.16
CA PHE A 387 -11.45 -6.06 -16.35
C PHE A 387 -12.45 -7.16 -16.75
N LEU A 388 -13.54 -6.86 -17.47
CA LEU A 388 -14.48 -7.83 -18.00
C LEU A 388 -14.05 -8.46 -19.32
N TYR A 389 -13.00 -7.90 -19.96
CA TYR A 389 -12.42 -8.39 -21.21
C TYR A 389 -11.09 -9.10 -21.01
N HIS A 390 -10.42 -8.84 -19.89
CA HIS A 390 -9.09 -9.36 -19.60
C HIS A 390 -9.08 -10.11 -18.26
N PRO A 391 -8.85 -11.44 -18.26
CA PRO A 391 -8.92 -12.26 -17.04
C PRO A 391 -7.98 -11.82 -15.93
N ALA A 392 -6.76 -11.38 -16.30
CA ALA A 392 -5.74 -10.96 -15.34
C ALA A 392 -5.99 -9.57 -14.73
N VAL A 393 -6.85 -8.73 -15.34
CA VAL A 393 -7.07 -7.34 -14.90
C VAL A 393 -8.03 -7.29 -13.72
N PRO A 394 -7.63 -6.77 -12.56
CA PRO A 394 -8.53 -6.60 -11.42
C PRO A 394 -9.47 -5.40 -11.63
N PRO A 395 -10.67 -5.41 -11.02
CA PRO A 395 -11.59 -4.27 -11.09
C PRO A 395 -11.14 -3.07 -10.22
N HIS A 396 -10.17 -3.27 -9.34
CA HIS A 396 -9.71 -2.26 -8.37
C HIS A 396 -8.20 -2.27 -8.21
N ASN A 397 -7.65 -1.17 -7.69
CA ASN A 397 -6.22 -0.95 -7.50
C ASN A 397 -5.75 -1.20 -6.04
N ASN A 398 -6.39 -2.12 -5.32
CA ASN A 398 -6.13 -2.34 -3.88
C ASN A 398 -4.69 -2.76 -3.56
N ASP A 399 -4.01 -3.42 -4.50
CA ASP A 399 -2.63 -3.88 -4.28
C ASP A 399 -1.64 -2.71 -4.26
N SER A 400 -1.83 -1.70 -5.12
CA SER A 400 -1.05 -0.46 -5.08
C SER A 400 -1.34 0.34 -3.81
N GLU A 401 -2.62 0.41 -3.39
CA GLU A 401 -2.99 1.04 -2.12
C GLU A 401 -2.30 0.34 -0.92
N ARG A 402 -2.16 -0.98 -0.93
CA ARG A 402 -1.44 -1.74 0.11
C ARG A 402 0.06 -1.41 0.14
N ALA A 403 0.71 -1.32 -1.01
CA ALA A 403 2.11 -0.94 -1.09
C ALA A 403 2.34 0.47 -0.53
N ILE A 404 1.48 1.43 -0.87
CA ILE A 404 1.52 2.81 -0.35
C ILE A 404 1.32 2.88 1.16
N ARG A 405 0.55 1.97 1.78
CA ARG A 405 0.34 1.97 3.24
C ARG A 405 1.66 1.90 4.02
N ASN A 406 2.63 1.15 3.54
CA ASN A 406 3.95 1.05 4.18
C ASN A 406 4.68 2.40 4.21
N ILE A 407 4.56 3.20 3.15
CA ILE A 407 5.11 4.55 3.08
C ILE A 407 4.40 5.46 4.08
N LYS A 408 3.06 5.35 4.19
CA LYS A 408 2.28 6.09 5.18
C LYS A 408 2.60 5.70 6.62
N ILE A 409 2.87 4.42 6.89
CA ILE A 409 3.33 3.95 8.20
C ILE A 409 4.67 4.59 8.53
N LYS A 410 5.64 4.57 7.60
CA LYS A 410 6.94 5.22 7.77
C LYS A 410 6.79 6.71 8.08
N GLN A 411 5.91 7.41 7.35
CA GLN A 411 5.62 8.83 7.61
C GLN A 411 5.03 9.07 9.00
N LYS A 412 4.08 8.24 9.45
CA LYS A 412 3.46 8.37 10.77
C LYS A 412 4.46 8.14 11.91
N ILE A 413 5.39 7.20 11.75
CA ILE A 413 6.36 6.84 12.78
C ILE A 413 7.54 7.81 12.80
N SER A 414 8.07 8.19 11.63
CA SER A 414 9.30 8.96 11.50
C SER A 414 9.10 10.41 11.05
N GLY A 415 7.87 10.85 10.75
CA GLY A 415 7.51 12.19 10.32
C GLY A 415 7.93 12.51 8.89
N GLN A 416 9.24 12.56 8.62
CA GLN A 416 9.81 12.92 7.31
C GLN A 416 11.17 12.27 7.07
N PHE A 417 11.65 12.34 5.84
CA PHE A 417 13.07 12.13 5.51
C PHE A 417 13.85 13.44 5.63
N LYS A 418 15.11 13.36 6.07
CA LYS A 418 15.98 14.54 6.16
C LYS A 418 16.50 14.97 4.79
N VAL A 419 16.84 14.02 3.92
CA VAL A 419 17.40 14.25 2.57
C VAL A 419 16.76 13.32 1.55
N MET A 420 16.78 13.73 0.26
CA MET A 420 16.18 12.97 -0.84
C MET A 420 16.81 11.58 -0.99
N GLY A 421 18.13 11.46 -0.91
CA GLY A 421 18.83 10.17 -0.99
C GLY A 421 18.36 9.14 0.05
N SER A 422 17.94 9.57 1.26
CA SER A 422 17.35 8.66 2.23
C SER A 422 15.96 8.17 1.81
N ALA A 423 15.18 8.99 1.10
CA ALA A 423 13.89 8.59 0.55
C ALA A 423 14.07 7.61 -0.62
N GLU A 424 15.05 7.87 -1.49
CA GLU A 424 15.42 6.97 -2.58
C GLU A 424 15.91 5.62 -2.07
N ASN A 425 16.79 5.61 -1.07
CA ASN A 425 17.28 4.38 -0.43
C ASN A 425 16.12 3.57 0.20
N PHE A 426 15.18 4.26 0.84
CA PHE A 426 13.97 3.61 1.36
C PHE A 426 13.15 3.01 0.21
N ALA A 427 13.00 3.70 -0.91
CA ALA A 427 12.27 3.21 -2.10
C ALA A 427 12.93 1.93 -2.66
N ILE A 428 14.25 1.94 -2.82
CA ILE A 428 15.03 0.79 -3.28
C ILE A 428 14.82 -0.44 -2.37
N LEU A 429 15.10 -0.27 -1.08
CA LEU A 429 14.99 -1.36 -0.11
C LEU A 429 13.54 -1.83 0.05
N ARG A 430 12.57 -0.91 0.00
CA ARG A 430 11.16 -1.28 0.09
C ARG A 430 10.69 -2.05 -1.13
N SER A 431 11.15 -1.71 -2.32
CA SER A 431 10.88 -2.46 -3.56
C SER A 431 11.37 -3.90 -3.48
N ILE A 432 12.60 -4.10 -2.99
CA ILE A 432 13.19 -5.42 -2.78
C ILE A 432 12.36 -6.21 -1.76
N ILE A 433 12.04 -5.60 -0.62
CA ILE A 433 11.26 -6.22 0.46
C ILE A 433 9.86 -6.63 -0.03
N ASP A 434 9.12 -5.72 -0.68
CA ASP A 434 7.76 -6.00 -1.12
C ASP A 434 7.73 -7.05 -2.25
N THR A 435 8.74 -7.05 -3.11
CA THR A 435 8.92 -8.08 -4.15
C THR A 435 9.23 -9.44 -3.52
N SER A 436 10.12 -9.50 -2.53
CA SER A 436 10.42 -10.75 -1.81
C SER A 436 9.17 -11.33 -1.14
N ILE A 437 8.35 -10.48 -0.50
CA ILE A 437 7.09 -10.90 0.12
C ILE A 437 6.12 -11.48 -0.92
N LYS A 438 5.97 -10.83 -2.08
CA LYS A 438 5.10 -11.31 -3.16
C LYS A 438 5.50 -12.69 -3.69
N ASN A 439 6.78 -13.01 -3.62
CA ASN A 439 7.32 -14.30 -4.07
C ASN A 439 7.50 -15.31 -2.93
N GLY A 440 6.95 -15.06 -1.73
CA GLY A 440 7.02 -15.97 -0.59
C GLY A 440 8.42 -16.16 -0.01
N GLN A 441 9.35 -15.26 -0.32
CA GLN A 441 10.74 -15.34 0.15
C GLN A 441 10.88 -14.79 1.58
N ASN A 442 11.81 -15.35 2.34
CA ASN A 442 12.20 -14.77 3.61
C ASN A 442 12.93 -13.43 3.38
N VAL A 443 12.33 -12.35 3.87
CA VAL A 443 12.81 -10.98 3.64
C VAL A 443 14.21 -10.75 4.19
N LEU A 444 14.52 -11.28 5.39
CA LEU A 444 15.84 -11.11 5.99
C LEU A 444 16.90 -11.84 5.16
N ALA A 445 16.61 -13.05 4.71
CA ALA A 445 17.50 -13.80 3.82
C ALA A 445 17.71 -13.08 2.48
N ALA A 446 16.65 -12.53 1.88
CA ALA A 446 16.77 -11.77 0.64
C ALA A 446 17.66 -10.52 0.80
N LEU A 447 17.49 -9.78 1.89
CA LEU A 447 18.37 -8.63 2.20
C LEU A 447 19.81 -9.08 2.49
N ASN A 448 20.00 -10.25 3.08
CA ASN A 448 21.36 -10.79 3.33
C ASN A 448 22.08 -11.13 2.01
N VAL A 449 21.38 -11.70 1.04
CA VAL A 449 21.95 -11.90 -0.30
C VAL A 449 22.43 -10.58 -0.90
N ILE A 450 21.60 -9.52 -0.85
CA ILE A 450 21.99 -8.18 -1.32
C ILE A 450 23.20 -7.64 -0.54
N ALA A 451 23.23 -7.82 0.78
CA ALA A 451 24.31 -7.32 1.63
C ALA A 451 25.65 -8.03 1.38
N SER A 452 25.62 -9.27 0.87
CA SER A 452 26.80 -10.12 0.64
C SER A 452 27.48 -9.89 -0.71
N HIS A 453 26.80 -9.17 -1.60
CA HIS A 453 27.31 -8.77 -2.92
C HIS A 453 27.65 -7.27 -2.94
#